data_1ee74494891bc0899754ce0101d71064
#
_entry.id   1ee74494891bc0899754ce0101d71064
#
_cell.length_a   1.000
_cell.length_b   1.000
_cell.length_c   1.000
_cell.angle_alpha   90.00
_cell.angle_beta   90.00
_cell.angle_gamma   90.00
#
_symmetry.space_group_name_H-M   'P 1'
#
loop_
_entity.id
_entity.type
_entity.pdbx_description
1 polymer ?
#
loop_
_entity_poly.entity_id
_entity_poly.type
_entity_poly.pdbx_seq_one_letter_code
_entity_poly.pdbx_strand_id
1 'polypeptide(L)'
;MKVLWVSNIIFPEACNDLRMTPPVVGGWMHAGAIALLESNSHLDLAVASLYPGTELKIITNHKIQYYLIPQIKGNQYYNKEWEQFFKQIEEHFKPDIIHIHGSEYPYSLACAKTCNTKNMVVSIQGMVSVYAQYYLGGIPIKEIHKARTFRDIIRKDSLPIQQHKMYRRGEYERQLLRIVKHVIGRTRWDRSNVWAVSPNVTYHFCNETLRPTFYHKKWEYHTCQKHTIFLSQAHY
;
A
#
# COMPACT_ATOMS: atom_id res chain seq x y z
N MET A 1 5.99 -22.06 -7.35
CA MET A 1 5.76 -21.28 -6.11
C MET A 1 4.68 -20.24 -6.37
N LYS A 2 3.67 -20.18 -5.52
CA LYS A 2 2.52 -19.26 -5.66
C LYS A 2 2.66 -18.08 -4.70
N VAL A 3 2.69 -16.87 -5.22
CA VAL A 3 2.82 -15.64 -4.43
C VAL A 3 1.60 -14.76 -4.63
N LEU A 4 0.93 -14.41 -3.53
CA LEU A 4 -0.17 -13.45 -3.52
C LEU A 4 0.33 -12.09 -3.05
N TRP A 5 0.25 -11.08 -3.89
CA TRP A 5 0.45 -9.69 -3.51
C TRP A 5 -0.89 -9.02 -3.13
N VAL A 6 -0.91 -8.32 -2.02
CA VAL A 6 -2.02 -7.45 -1.63
C VAL A 6 -1.57 -6.02 -1.87
N SER A 7 -2.19 -5.34 -2.83
CA SER A 7 -1.76 -4.04 -3.36
C SER A 7 -2.82 -2.97 -3.15
N ASN A 8 -2.37 -1.74 -2.93
CA ASN A 8 -3.24 -0.56 -2.85
C ASN A 8 -3.55 0.07 -4.21
N ILE A 9 -2.97 -0.46 -5.29
CA ILE A 9 -3.23 -0.02 -6.65
C ILE A 9 -3.69 -1.20 -7.52
N ILE A 10 -4.51 -0.88 -8.51
CA ILE A 10 -4.86 -1.80 -9.60
C ILE A 10 -3.79 -1.66 -10.68
N PHE A 11 -3.23 -2.76 -11.14
CA PHE A 11 -2.20 -2.72 -12.18
C PHE A 11 -2.77 -2.37 -13.55
N PRO A 12 -1.95 -1.81 -14.46
CA PRO A 12 -2.42 -1.33 -15.77
C PRO A 12 -3.22 -2.35 -16.57
N GLU A 13 -2.81 -3.62 -16.57
CA GLU A 13 -3.48 -4.69 -17.31
C GLU A 13 -4.91 -4.89 -16.80
N ALA A 14 -5.08 -4.99 -15.48
CA ALA A 14 -6.40 -5.12 -14.87
C ALA A 14 -7.25 -3.85 -15.05
N CYS A 15 -6.63 -2.66 -15.06
CA CYS A 15 -7.33 -1.41 -15.38
C CYS A 15 -7.88 -1.43 -16.81
N ASN A 16 -7.10 -1.91 -17.78
CA ASN A 16 -7.54 -2.02 -19.19
C ASN A 16 -8.77 -2.94 -19.31
N ASP A 17 -8.74 -4.10 -18.65
CA ASP A 17 -9.88 -5.04 -18.66
C ASP A 17 -11.14 -4.44 -17.98
N LEU A 18 -10.96 -3.56 -17.01
CA LEU A 18 -12.02 -2.82 -16.35
C LEU A 18 -12.46 -1.54 -17.10
N ARG A 19 -11.77 -1.17 -18.17
CA ARG A 19 -11.93 0.11 -18.89
C ARG A 19 -11.73 1.33 -17.96
N MET A 20 -10.76 1.22 -17.06
CA MET A 20 -10.38 2.26 -16.12
C MET A 20 -9.04 2.89 -16.54
N THR A 21 -8.84 4.15 -16.20
CA THR A 21 -7.53 4.79 -16.37
C THR A 21 -6.54 4.23 -15.36
N PRO A 22 -5.37 3.71 -15.80
CA PRO A 22 -4.35 3.25 -14.88
C PRO A 22 -3.85 4.37 -13.95
N PRO A 23 -3.56 4.07 -12.67
CA PRO A 23 -3.04 5.06 -11.75
C PRO A 23 -1.61 5.49 -12.14
N VAL A 24 -1.33 6.78 -12.01
CA VAL A 24 0.03 7.34 -12.27
C VAL A 24 1.02 6.92 -11.18
N VAL A 25 0.51 6.71 -9.94
CA VAL A 25 1.30 6.32 -8.77
C VAL A 25 1.54 4.81 -8.70
N GLY A 26 2.51 4.37 -7.88
CA GLY A 26 2.73 2.94 -7.59
C GLY A 26 3.39 2.14 -8.73
N GLY A 27 3.91 2.79 -9.75
CA GLY A 27 4.57 2.10 -10.89
C GLY A 27 5.78 1.24 -10.50
N TRP A 28 6.35 1.45 -9.32
CA TRP A 28 7.41 0.61 -8.77
C TRP A 28 6.90 -0.79 -8.40
N MET A 29 5.66 -0.93 -7.90
CA MET A 29 5.08 -2.25 -7.63
C MET A 29 4.86 -3.04 -8.92
N HIS A 30 4.31 -2.41 -9.95
CA HIS A 30 4.16 -3.05 -11.25
C HIS A 30 5.51 -3.46 -11.84
N ALA A 31 6.52 -2.55 -11.83
CA ALA A 31 7.87 -2.87 -12.28
C ALA A 31 8.49 -4.03 -11.48
N GLY A 32 8.28 -4.06 -10.17
CA GLY A 32 8.72 -5.16 -9.30
C GLY A 32 8.05 -6.49 -9.63
N ALA A 33 6.75 -6.48 -9.95
CA ALA A 33 6.02 -7.68 -10.36
C ALA A 33 6.56 -8.26 -11.67
N ILE A 34 6.80 -7.41 -12.66
CA ILE A 34 7.38 -7.82 -13.95
C ILE A 34 8.79 -8.39 -13.75
N ALA A 35 9.66 -7.66 -13.02
CA ALA A 35 11.02 -8.13 -12.73
C ALA A 35 11.04 -9.48 -11.98
N LEU A 36 10.10 -9.68 -11.04
CA LEU A 36 9.96 -10.94 -10.31
C LEU A 36 9.58 -12.10 -11.24
N LEU A 37 8.64 -11.88 -12.15
CA LEU A 37 8.20 -12.88 -13.13
C LEU A 37 9.26 -13.19 -14.20
N GLU A 38 10.05 -12.19 -14.59
CA GLU A 38 11.15 -12.36 -15.55
C GLU A 38 12.32 -13.15 -14.93
N SER A 39 12.60 -12.87 -13.65
CA SER A 39 13.69 -13.55 -12.93
C SER A 39 13.34 -14.98 -12.49
N ASN A 40 12.07 -15.38 -12.51
CA ASN A 40 11.60 -16.66 -11.97
C ASN A 40 10.46 -17.26 -12.78
N SER A 41 10.81 -18.10 -13.76
CA SER A 41 9.85 -18.72 -14.70
C SER A 41 8.82 -19.67 -14.07
N HIS A 42 9.11 -20.17 -12.86
CA HIS A 42 8.24 -21.11 -12.13
C HIS A 42 7.41 -20.43 -11.02
N LEU A 43 7.26 -19.12 -11.10
CA LEU A 43 6.49 -18.36 -10.12
C LEU A 43 5.12 -18.01 -10.70
N ASP A 44 4.08 -18.37 -9.96
CA ASP A 44 2.70 -17.95 -10.21
C ASP A 44 2.42 -16.73 -9.34
N LEU A 45 2.14 -15.58 -9.94
CA LEU A 45 1.84 -14.34 -9.24
C LEU A 45 0.34 -14.03 -9.30
N ALA A 46 -0.24 -13.77 -8.13
CA ALA A 46 -1.56 -13.15 -8.04
C ALA A 46 -1.48 -11.79 -7.36
N VAL A 47 -2.35 -10.87 -7.74
CA VAL A 47 -2.45 -9.53 -7.15
C VAL A 47 -3.88 -9.26 -6.73
N ALA A 48 -4.09 -9.04 -5.44
CA ALA A 48 -5.37 -8.63 -4.87
C ALA A 48 -5.39 -7.11 -4.64
N SER A 49 -6.39 -6.43 -5.17
CA SER A 49 -6.53 -4.96 -5.05
C SER A 49 -7.99 -4.57 -4.86
N LEU A 50 -8.25 -3.46 -4.16
CA LEU A 50 -9.60 -2.90 -4.08
C LEU A 50 -9.97 -2.20 -5.40
N TYR A 51 -11.22 -2.35 -5.85
CA TYR A 51 -11.74 -1.69 -7.04
C TYR A 51 -13.17 -1.16 -6.82
N PRO A 52 -13.62 -0.17 -7.60
CA PRO A 52 -14.97 0.41 -7.45
C PRO A 52 -16.06 -0.47 -8.07
N GLY A 53 -16.21 -1.68 -7.58
CA GLY A 53 -17.24 -2.63 -7.99
C GLY A 53 -18.00 -3.20 -6.80
N THR A 54 -18.92 -4.12 -7.07
CA THR A 54 -19.85 -4.67 -6.06
C THR A 54 -19.60 -6.15 -5.73
N GLU A 55 -18.79 -6.84 -6.53
CA GLU A 55 -18.50 -8.27 -6.40
C GLU A 55 -17.01 -8.57 -6.58
N LEU A 56 -16.55 -9.70 -6.06
CA LEU A 56 -15.19 -10.16 -6.31
C LEU A 56 -15.05 -10.55 -7.79
N LYS A 57 -14.10 -9.90 -8.50
CA LYS A 57 -13.77 -10.27 -9.87
C LYS A 57 -12.40 -10.95 -9.94
N ILE A 58 -12.30 -11.96 -10.78
CA ILE A 58 -11.05 -12.66 -11.09
C ILE A 58 -10.74 -12.41 -12.56
N ILE A 59 -9.58 -11.84 -12.84
CA ILE A 59 -9.08 -11.57 -14.19
C ILE A 59 -7.71 -12.24 -14.31
N THR A 60 -7.48 -12.93 -15.41
CA THR A 60 -6.15 -13.45 -15.74
C THR A 60 -5.64 -12.73 -16.98
N ASN A 61 -4.56 -11.99 -16.84
CA ASN A 61 -3.95 -11.27 -17.93
C ASN A 61 -2.43 -11.51 -17.91
N HIS A 62 -1.88 -11.93 -19.06
CA HIS A 62 -0.50 -12.39 -19.18
C HIS A 62 -0.17 -13.51 -18.16
N LYS A 63 0.78 -13.22 -17.24
CA LYS A 63 1.25 -14.16 -16.21
C LYS A 63 0.75 -13.81 -14.80
N ILE A 64 -0.18 -12.86 -14.68
CA ILE A 64 -0.69 -12.40 -13.39
C ILE A 64 -2.17 -12.70 -13.28
N GLN A 65 -2.57 -13.27 -12.15
CA GLN A 65 -3.96 -13.43 -11.78
C GLN A 65 -4.39 -12.28 -10.86
N TYR A 66 -5.41 -11.53 -11.25
CA TYR A 66 -5.90 -10.38 -10.49
C TYR A 66 -7.17 -10.75 -9.73
N TYR A 67 -7.20 -10.46 -8.43
CA TYR A 67 -8.37 -10.53 -7.58
C TYR A 67 -8.80 -9.11 -7.23
N LEU A 68 -9.91 -8.68 -7.80
CA LEU A 68 -10.43 -7.35 -7.63
C LEU A 68 -11.53 -7.39 -6.57
N ILE A 69 -11.19 -6.90 -5.38
CA ILE A 69 -12.04 -6.92 -4.20
C ILE A 69 -12.91 -5.66 -4.20
N PRO A 70 -14.24 -5.76 -3.97
CA PRO A 70 -15.12 -4.60 -3.89
C PRO A 70 -14.63 -3.56 -2.88
N GLN A 71 -14.60 -2.30 -3.32
CA GLN A 71 -14.34 -1.18 -2.44
C GLN A 71 -15.59 -0.88 -1.61
N ILE A 72 -15.52 -1.14 -0.32
CA ILE A 72 -16.60 -0.86 0.60
C ILE A 72 -16.60 0.63 0.95
N LYS A 73 -17.78 1.25 1.00
CA LYS A 73 -17.93 2.66 1.38
C LYS A 73 -17.33 2.89 2.77
N GLY A 74 -16.47 3.93 2.87
CA GLY A 74 -15.73 4.18 4.11
C GLY A 74 -14.48 3.32 4.28
N ASN A 75 -13.82 2.96 3.19
CA ASN A 75 -12.62 2.11 3.11
C ASN A 75 -11.42 2.54 3.98
N GLN A 76 -11.47 3.71 4.59
CA GLN A 76 -10.51 4.18 5.59
C GLN A 76 -10.71 3.53 6.98
N TYR A 77 -11.82 2.83 7.18
CA TYR A 77 -12.13 2.06 8.39
C TYR A 77 -12.11 0.57 8.09
N TYR A 78 -11.78 -0.22 9.12
CA TYR A 78 -11.82 -1.67 9.01
C TYR A 78 -13.26 -2.15 8.74
N ASN A 79 -13.39 -3.04 7.74
CA ASN A 79 -14.64 -3.71 7.44
C ASN A 79 -14.42 -5.24 7.43
N LYS A 80 -15.23 -5.96 8.19
CA LYS A 80 -15.14 -7.41 8.33
C LYS A 80 -15.50 -8.17 7.03
N GLU A 81 -16.24 -7.56 6.11
CA GLU A 81 -16.58 -8.17 4.83
C GLU A 81 -15.33 -8.50 4.00
N TRP A 82 -14.24 -7.73 4.12
CA TRP A 82 -12.99 -8.05 3.44
C TRP A 82 -12.39 -9.38 3.87
N GLU A 83 -12.64 -9.85 5.09
CA GLU A 83 -12.17 -11.15 5.59
C GLU A 83 -12.71 -12.28 4.71
N GLN A 84 -13.98 -12.20 4.30
CA GLN A 84 -14.60 -13.22 3.45
C GLN A 84 -13.96 -13.28 2.06
N PHE A 85 -13.65 -12.11 1.47
CA PHE A 85 -12.98 -12.07 0.17
C PHE A 85 -11.55 -12.63 0.27
N PHE A 86 -10.78 -12.28 1.28
CA PHE A 86 -9.44 -12.83 1.46
C PHE A 86 -9.46 -14.34 1.71
N LYS A 87 -10.44 -14.85 2.43
CA LYS A 87 -10.64 -16.28 2.60
C LYS A 87 -10.91 -16.98 1.26
N GLN A 88 -11.81 -16.45 0.45
CA GLN A 88 -12.10 -16.98 -0.89
C GLN A 88 -10.85 -16.96 -1.78
N ILE A 89 -10.06 -15.88 -1.73
CA ILE A 89 -8.82 -15.77 -2.50
C ILE A 89 -7.78 -16.82 -2.04
N GLU A 90 -7.60 -16.98 -0.73
CA GLU A 90 -6.66 -17.97 -0.18
C GLU A 90 -7.07 -19.39 -0.58
N GLU A 91 -8.35 -19.74 -0.45
CA GLU A 91 -8.89 -21.06 -0.82
C GLU A 91 -8.75 -21.34 -2.31
N HIS A 92 -8.96 -20.32 -3.15
CA HIS A 92 -8.90 -20.47 -4.62
C HIS A 92 -7.45 -20.50 -5.13
N PHE A 93 -6.62 -19.55 -4.72
CA PHE A 93 -5.23 -19.43 -5.23
C PHE A 93 -4.26 -20.34 -4.49
N LYS A 94 -4.46 -20.58 -3.19
CA LYS A 94 -3.57 -21.38 -2.31
C LYS A 94 -2.13 -20.87 -2.34
N PRO A 95 -1.87 -19.63 -1.90
CA PRO A 95 -0.54 -19.03 -1.97
C PRO A 95 0.44 -19.71 -1.02
N ASP A 96 1.68 -19.91 -1.49
CA ASP A 96 2.80 -20.31 -0.64
C ASP A 96 3.30 -19.13 0.21
N ILE A 97 3.23 -17.91 -0.37
CA ILE A 97 3.64 -16.66 0.27
C ILE A 97 2.56 -15.60 0.04
N ILE A 98 2.23 -14.83 1.07
CA ILE A 98 1.40 -13.63 0.99
C ILE A 98 2.27 -12.42 1.28
N HIS A 99 2.34 -11.48 0.32
CA HIS A 99 3.08 -10.24 0.45
C HIS A 99 2.13 -9.04 0.45
N ILE A 100 1.96 -8.40 1.59
CA ILE A 100 1.12 -7.21 1.75
C ILE A 100 1.98 -5.97 1.49
N HIS A 101 1.62 -5.18 0.49
CA HIS A 101 2.27 -3.91 0.15
C HIS A 101 1.56 -2.75 0.84
N GLY A 102 2.10 -2.35 2.00
CA GLY A 102 1.59 -1.26 2.83
C GLY A 102 0.85 -1.74 4.08
N SER A 103 1.31 -1.28 5.23
CA SER A 103 0.72 -1.56 6.55
C SER A 103 -0.43 -0.60 6.89
N GLU A 104 -0.53 0.50 6.16
CA GLU A 104 -1.40 1.64 6.44
C GLU A 104 -2.87 1.44 6.04
N TYR A 105 -3.19 0.33 5.38
CA TYR A 105 -4.55 0.08 4.88
C TYR A 105 -5.32 -0.91 5.76
N PRO A 106 -6.58 -0.61 6.13
CA PRO A 106 -7.37 -1.50 7.00
C PRO A 106 -7.63 -2.90 6.42
N TYR A 107 -7.72 -3.03 5.09
CA TYR A 107 -7.89 -4.32 4.43
C TYR A 107 -6.64 -5.22 4.54
N SER A 108 -5.45 -4.64 4.74
CA SER A 108 -4.23 -5.39 5.03
C SER A 108 -4.38 -6.18 6.35
N LEU A 109 -5.01 -5.57 7.35
CA LEU A 109 -5.34 -6.25 8.61
C LEU A 109 -6.38 -7.36 8.40
N ALA A 110 -7.39 -7.15 7.52
CA ALA A 110 -8.38 -8.18 7.22
C ALA A 110 -7.71 -9.40 6.58
N CYS A 111 -6.79 -9.20 5.64
CA CYS A 111 -5.97 -10.27 5.06
C CYS A 111 -5.21 -11.05 6.16
N ALA A 112 -4.50 -10.34 7.04
CA ALA A 112 -3.71 -10.98 8.10
C ALA A 112 -4.54 -11.70 9.16
N LYS A 113 -5.78 -11.27 9.41
CA LYS A 113 -6.69 -11.97 10.35
C LYS A 113 -7.29 -13.25 9.78
N THR A 114 -7.34 -13.37 8.47
CA THR A 114 -8.07 -14.44 7.79
C THR A 114 -7.13 -15.48 7.20
N CYS A 115 -6.07 -15.03 6.55
CA CYS A 115 -5.15 -15.91 5.86
C CYS A 115 -4.06 -16.46 6.77
N ASN A 116 -3.41 -17.54 6.30
CA ASN A 116 -2.28 -18.13 7.01
C ASN A 116 -1.09 -17.17 7.09
N THR A 117 -0.76 -16.74 8.31
CA THR A 117 0.32 -15.77 8.57
C THR A 117 1.72 -16.38 8.63
N LYS A 118 1.87 -17.69 8.52
CA LYS A 118 3.17 -18.37 8.65
C LYS A 118 4.19 -17.85 7.63
N ASN A 119 3.74 -17.67 6.38
CA ASN A 119 4.56 -17.21 5.26
C ASN A 119 4.03 -15.84 4.75
N MET A 120 3.61 -14.98 5.67
CA MET A 120 3.12 -13.65 5.36
C MET A 120 4.21 -12.62 5.64
N VAL A 121 4.40 -11.68 4.70
CA VAL A 121 5.33 -10.56 4.84
C VAL A 121 4.61 -9.26 4.53
N VAL A 122 4.94 -8.19 5.27
CA VAL A 122 4.39 -6.84 5.07
C VAL A 122 5.51 -5.89 4.70
N SER A 123 5.39 -5.22 3.57
CA SER A 123 6.27 -4.09 3.19
C SER A 123 5.76 -2.80 3.79
N ILE A 124 6.64 -2.11 4.53
CA ILE A 124 6.37 -0.78 5.07
C ILE A 124 6.58 0.26 3.97
N GLN A 125 5.55 1.00 3.62
CA GLN A 125 5.61 2.17 2.73
C GLN A 125 5.65 3.48 3.54
N GLY A 126 5.07 3.46 4.72
CA GLY A 126 5.08 4.50 5.73
C GLY A 126 4.36 3.97 6.96
N MET A 127 4.62 4.53 8.12
CA MET A 127 3.98 4.11 9.37
C MET A 127 2.98 5.17 9.83
N VAL A 128 1.70 4.98 9.47
CA VAL A 128 0.64 5.94 9.83
C VAL A 128 0.44 6.05 11.34
N SER A 129 0.73 4.98 12.10
CA SER A 129 0.72 4.98 13.56
C SER A 129 1.73 5.95 14.17
N VAL A 130 2.83 6.21 13.48
CA VAL A 130 3.86 7.18 13.88
C VAL A 130 3.55 8.55 13.30
N TYR A 131 3.24 8.64 12.01
CA TYR A 131 2.94 9.91 11.34
C TYR A 131 1.76 10.64 11.97
N ALA A 132 0.75 9.91 12.46
CA ALA A 132 -0.40 10.49 13.15
C ALA A 132 0.00 11.39 14.33
N GLN A 133 1.10 11.05 15.04
CA GLN A 133 1.58 11.82 16.18
C GLN A 133 2.13 13.19 15.76
N TYR A 134 2.69 13.29 14.57
CA TYR A 134 3.35 14.48 14.05
C TYR A 134 2.56 15.19 12.94
N TYR A 135 1.33 14.75 12.69
CA TYR A 135 0.52 15.19 11.55
C TYR A 135 0.29 16.72 11.52
N LEU A 136 0.16 17.33 12.69
CA LEU A 136 -0.05 18.77 12.80
C LEU A 136 1.25 19.60 12.69
N GLY A 137 2.42 18.96 12.53
CA GLY A 137 3.70 19.65 12.32
C GLY A 137 4.12 20.60 13.46
N GLY A 138 3.61 20.39 14.69
CA GLY A 138 3.86 21.28 15.82
C GLY A 138 3.04 22.59 15.81
N ILE A 139 2.11 22.74 14.86
CA ILE A 139 1.24 23.92 14.81
C ILE A 139 0.25 23.86 15.98
N PRO A 140 0.14 24.94 16.80
CA PRO A 140 -0.79 24.98 17.91
C PRO A 140 -2.24 24.82 17.42
N ILE A 141 -3.01 24.03 18.13
CA ILE A 141 -4.41 23.72 17.76
C ILE A 141 -5.27 25.00 17.62
N LYS A 142 -4.97 26.03 18.40
CA LYS A 142 -5.65 27.34 18.32
C LYS A 142 -5.45 28.00 16.96
N GLU A 143 -4.24 27.94 16.41
CA GLU A 143 -3.94 28.51 15.07
C GLU A 143 -4.61 27.71 13.97
N ILE A 144 -4.65 26.37 14.09
CA ILE A 144 -5.39 25.53 13.15
C ILE A 144 -6.89 25.86 13.16
N HIS A 145 -7.49 26.09 14.33
CA HIS A 145 -8.90 26.47 14.41
C HIS A 145 -9.19 27.83 13.81
N LYS A 146 -8.29 28.82 13.98
CA LYS A 146 -8.44 30.15 13.36
C LYS A 146 -8.35 30.09 11.83
N ALA A 147 -7.49 29.20 11.29
CA ALA A 147 -7.30 29.03 9.86
C ALA A 147 -8.36 28.13 9.20
N ARG A 148 -9.33 27.63 9.96
CA ARG A 148 -10.36 26.71 9.46
C ARG A 148 -11.26 27.41 8.44
N THR A 149 -11.41 26.79 7.27
CA THR A 149 -12.25 27.30 6.18
C THR A 149 -13.66 26.71 6.22
N PHE A 150 -14.61 27.36 5.53
CA PHE A 150 -15.96 26.84 5.34
C PHE A 150 -15.96 25.47 4.61
N ARG A 151 -15.03 25.30 3.67
CA ARG A 151 -14.82 24.02 2.99
C ARG A 151 -14.48 22.90 3.97
N ASP A 152 -13.61 23.14 4.95
CA ASP A 152 -13.21 22.15 5.95
C ASP A 152 -14.38 21.69 6.82
N ILE A 153 -15.34 22.59 7.04
CA ILE A 153 -16.56 22.28 7.79
C ILE A 153 -17.46 21.36 6.98
N ILE A 154 -17.73 21.70 5.73
CA ILE A 154 -18.62 20.92 4.84
C ILE A 154 -18.02 19.55 4.54
N ARG A 155 -16.74 19.49 4.18
CA ARG A 155 -16.07 18.23 3.78
C ARG A 155 -15.64 17.38 4.97
N LYS A 156 -15.63 17.93 6.18
CA LYS A 156 -15.13 17.26 7.39
C LYS A 156 -13.70 16.70 7.18
N ASP A 157 -12.83 17.54 6.58
CA ASP A 157 -11.46 17.19 6.22
C ASP A 157 -10.40 18.13 6.83
N SER A 158 -10.73 18.88 7.88
CA SER A 158 -9.78 19.73 8.61
C SER A 158 -8.62 18.90 9.17
N LEU A 159 -7.45 19.54 9.37
CA LEU A 159 -6.23 18.88 9.87
C LEU A 159 -6.44 18.00 11.11
N PRO A 160 -7.17 18.43 12.17
CA PRO A 160 -7.43 17.58 13.33
C PRO A 160 -8.28 16.34 12.98
N ILE A 161 -9.24 16.49 12.06
CA ILE A 161 -10.05 15.35 11.60
C ILE A 161 -9.19 14.37 10.84
N GLN A 162 -8.31 14.85 9.97
CA GLN A 162 -7.37 14.00 9.23
C GLN A 162 -6.40 13.29 10.17
N GLN A 163 -5.85 14.00 11.16
CA GLN A 163 -5.02 13.38 12.20
C GLN A 163 -5.78 12.26 12.93
N HIS A 164 -7.02 12.49 13.33
CA HIS A 164 -7.84 11.46 13.97
C HIS A 164 -8.04 10.23 13.08
N LYS A 165 -8.30 10.43 11.78
CA LYS A 165 -8.38 9.32 10.82
C LYS A 165 -7.06 8.55 10.74
N MET A 166 -5.92 9.24 10.74
CA MET A 166 -4.61 8.59 10.76
C MET A 166 -4.36 7.81 12.05
N TYR A 167 -4.74 8.32 13.21
CA TYR A 167 -4.67 7.57 14.47
C TYR A 167 -5.47 6.26 14.41
N ARG A 168 -6.69 6.31 13.86
CA ARG A 168 -7.52 5.12 13.68
C ARG A 168 -6.87 4.10 12.75
N ARG A 169 -6.34 4.54 11.62
CA ARG A 169 -5.58 3.69 10.71
C ARG A 169 -4.33 3.12 11.36
N GLY A 170 -3.62 3.93 12.13
CA GLY A 170 -2.45 3.51 12.90
C GLY A 170 -2.74 2.42 13.92
N GLU A 171 -3.96 2.39 14.48
CA GLU A 171 -4.36 1.29 15.36
C GLU A 171 -4.49 -0.04 14.60
N TYR A 172 -5.04 -0.02 13.39
CA TYR A 172 -5.10 -1.21 12.52
C TYR A 172 -3.69 -1.66 12.09
N GLU A 173 -2.81 -0.73 11.77
CA GLU A 173 -1.41 -0.99 11.47
C GLU A 173 -0.69 -1.69 12.63
N ARG A 174 -0.83 -1.19 13.88
CA ARG A 174 -0.26 -1.83 15.06
C ARG A 174 -0.78 -3.25 15.27
N GLN A 175 -2.08 -3.49 15.04
CA GLN A 175 -2.65 -4.83 15.10
C GLN A 175 -2.05 -5.75 14.04
N LEU A 176 -1.93 -5.29 12.81
CA LEU A 176 -1.31 -6.02 11.69
C LEU A 176 0.13 -6.43 12.03
N LEU A 177 0.95 -5.47 12.49
CA LEU A 177 2.36 -5.72 12.81
C LEU A 177 2.56 -6.70 13.97
N ARG A 178 1.59 -6.85 14.88
CA ARG A 178 1.62 -7.86 15.95
C ARG A 178 1.25 -9.26 15.49
N ILE A 179 0.56 -9.38 14.36
CA ILE A 179 0.13 -10.67 13.81
C ILE A 179 1.23 -11.28 12.92
N VAL A 180 1.86 -10.44 12.09
CA VAL A 180 2.82 -10.91 11.08
C VAL A 180 4.19 -11.21 11.69
N LYS A 181 4.93 -12.14 11.06
CA LYS A 181 6.27 -12.54 11.51
C LYS A 181 7.39 -11.86 10.72
N HIS A 182 7.10 -11.40 9.52
CA HIS A 182 8.09 -10.84 8.62
C HIS A 182 7.66 -9.46 8.13
N VAL A 183 8.58 -8.51 8.18
CA VAL A 183 8.38 -7.14 7.68
C VAL A 183 9.54 -6.75 6.77
N ILE A 184 9.23 -6.14 5.66
CA ILE A 184 10.19 -5.54 4.74
C ILE A 184 10.14 -4.02 4.93
N GLY A 185 11.30 -3.39 5.03
CA GLY A 185 11.44 -1.94 5.07
C GLY A 185 12.78 -1.49 4.50
N ARG A 186 13.04 -0.20 4.49
CA ARG A 186 14.16 0.42 3.78
C ARG A 186 15.10 1.23 4.66
N THR A 187 14.67 1.55 5.86
CA THR A 187 15.38 2.49 6.72
C THR A 187 15.55 1.97 8.15
N ARG A 188 16.53 2.54 8.86
CA ARG A 188 16.66 2.30 10.31
C ARG A 188 15.45 2.84 11.08
N TRP A 189 14.82 3.90 10.56
CA TRP A 189 13.61 4.48 11.14
C TRP A 189 12.44 3.48 11.09
N ASP A 190 12.18 2.87 9.92
CA ASP A 190 11.16 1.82 9.77
C ASP A 190 11.40 0.70 10.77
N ARG A 191 12.63 0.17 10.78
CA ARG A 191 13.02 -0.94 11.64
C ARG A 191 12.80 -0.64 13.12
N SER A 192 13.25 0.53 13.59
CA SER A 192 13.13 0.92 15.00
C SER A 192 11.66 1.04 15.42
N ASN A 193 10.82 1.66 14.57
CA ASN A 193 9.40 1.83 14.86
C ASN A 193 8.61 0.51 14.77
N VAL A 194 8.97 -0.37 13.83
CA VAL A 194 8.39 -1.73 13.75
C VAL A 194 8.70 -2.52 15.01
N TRP A 195 9.97 -2.53 15.45
CA TRP A 195 10.36 -3.25 16.67
C TRP A 195 9.80 -2.65 17.95
N ALA A 196 9.50 -1.35 17.97
CA ALA A 196 8.77 -0.75 19.10
C ALA A 196 7.34 -1.27 19.22
N VAL A 197 6.71 -1.71 18.12
CA VAL A 197 5.36 -2.29 18.09
C VAL A 197 5.39 -3.81 18.23
N SER A 198 6.34 -4.48 17.58
CA SER A 198 6.49 -5.93 17.51
C SER A 198 7.97 -6.34 17.58
N PRO A 199 8.53 -6.50 18.80
CA PRO A 199 9.97 -6.74 19.00
C PRO A 199 10.48 -8.04 18.38
N ASN A 200 9.60 -9.03 18.22
CA ASN A 200 9.97 -10.37 17.76
C ASN A 200 9.83 -10.56 16.24
N VAL A 201 9.43 -9.52 15.51
CA VAL A 201 9.29 -9.60 14.05
C VAL A 201 10.67 -9.65 13.39
N THR A 202 10.80 -10.49 12.37
CA THR A 202 11.99 -10.51 11.52
C THR A 202 11.91 -9.38 10.51
N TYR A 203 12.84 -8.44 10.60
CA TYR A 203 12.91 -7.31 9.67
C TYR A 203 13.88 -7.62 8.52
N HIS A 204 13.40 -7.45 7.29
CA HIS A 204 14.16 -7.61 6.06
C HIS A 204 14.37 -6.24 5.40
N PHE A 205 15.61 -5.98 4.99
CA PHE A 205 15.92 -4.80 4.20
C PHE A 205 15.72 -5.09 2.72
N CYS A 206 14.91 -4.30 2.02
CA CYS A 206 14.73 -4.40 0.59
C CYS A 206 14.34 -3.05 0.00
N ASN A 207 15.07 -2.60 -1.02
CA ASN A 207 14.73 -1.40 -1.78
C ASN A 207 13.61 -1.67 -2.80
N GLU A 208 12.97 -0.61 -3.26
CA GLU A 208 11.98 -0.66 -4.33
C GLU A 208 12.64 -0.77 -5.71
N THR A 209 12.00 -1.49 -6.62
CA THR A 209 12.38 -1.55 -8.02
C THR A 209 11.89 -0.30 -8.74
N LEU A 210 12.77 0.44 -9.39
CA LEU A 210 12.39 1.59 -10.18
C LEU A 210 11.79 1.17 -11.52
N ARG A 211 11.04 2.07 -12.15
CA ARG A 211 10.58 1.86 -13.52
C ARG A 211 11.79 1.73 -14.47
N PRO A 212 11.72 0.89 -15.52
CA PRO A 212 12.86 0.63 -16.43
C PRO A 212 13.52 1.91 -16.97
N THR A 213 12.74 2.95 -17.24
CA THR A 213 13.25 4.24 -17.73
C THR A 213 14.33 4.84 -16.81
N PHE A 214 14.25 4.64 -15.49
CA PHE A 214 15.24 5.16 -14.55
C PHE A 214 16.59 4.44 -14.61
N TYR A 215 16.64 3.21 -15.13
CA TYR A 215 17.88 2.46 -15.31
C TYR A 215 18.59 2.79 -16.62
N HIS A 216 17.86 3.30 -17.62
CA HIS A 216 18.39 3.60 -18.95
C HIS A 216 18.67 5.08 -19.17
N LYS A 217 18.17 5.97 -18.33
CA LYS A 217 18.41 7.42 -18.42
C LYS A 217 19.46 7.84 -17.41
N LYS A 218 20.38 8.68 -17.86
CA LYS A 218 21.36 9.35 -17.00
C LYS A 218 21.09 10.84 -17.02
N TRP A 219 21.27 11.49 -15.88
CA TRP A 219 21.27 12.94 -15.83
C TRP A 219 22.62 13.45 -16.33
N GLU A 220 22.60 14.42 -17.21
CA GLU A 220 23.79 15.04 -17.77
C GLU A 220 23.69 16.56 -17.67
N TYR A 221 24.68 17.17 -17.02
CA TYR A 221 24.70 18.61 -16.79
C TYR A 221 24.58 19.42 -18.08
N HIS A 222 25.23 18.98 -19.16
CA HIS A 222 25.26 19.70 -20.45
C HIS A 222 23.91 19.73 -21.17
N THR A 223 23.00 18.81 -20.86
CA THR A 223 21.64 18.73 -21.42
C THR A 223 20.60 19.47 -20.57
N CYS A 224 20.99 19.98 -19.42
CA CYS A 224 20.10 20.70 -18.54
C CYS A 224 19.67 22.04 -19.17
N GLN A 225 18.37 22.30 -19.11
CA GLN A 225 17.86 23.63 -19.45
C GLN A 225 18.21 24.60 -18.32
N LYS A 226 19.04 25.61 -18.62
CA LYS A 226 19.40 26.64 -17.63
C LYS A 226 18.15 27.35 -17.12
N HIS A 227 18.16 27.72 -15.86
CA HIS A 227 17.08 28.44 -15.19
C HIS A 227 15.75 27.66 -15.09
N THR A 228 15.78 26.33 -15.21
CA THR A 228 14.62 25.48 -15.04
C THR A 228 14.65 24.84 -13.66
N ILE A 229 13.54 24.95 -12.91
CA ILE A 229 13.33 24.27 -11.63
C ILE A 229 12.29 23.18 -11.85
N PHE A 230 12.64 21.93 -11.55
CA PHE A 230 11.71 20.83 -11.57
C PHE A 230 11.07 20.68 -10.17
N LEU A 231 9.77 20.84 -10.10
CA LEU A 231 8.99 20.59 -8.89
C LEU A 231 8.15 19.33 -9.09
N SER A 232 8.40 18.30 -8.30
CA SER A 232 7.53 17.13 -8.26
C SER A 232 6.61 17.23 -7.04
N GLN A 233 5.33 17.07 -7.25
CA GLN A 233 4.34 17.04 -6.19
C GLN A 233 3.58 15.73 -6.25
N ALA A 234 3.51 15.03 -5.12
CA ALA A 234 2.60 13.91 -4.95
C ALA A 234 1.18 14.47 -4.74
N HIS A 235 0.21 13.93 -5.45
CA HIS A 235 -1.20 14.17 -5.15
C HIS A 235 -1.59 13.23 -4.00
N TYR A 236 -1.96 13.84 -2.87
CA TYR A 236 -2.54 13.16 -1.71
C TYR A 236 -4.04 13.44 -1.63
#